data_0649727fee1679b81c9e72e518d1c22c
#
_entry.id   0649727fee1679b81c9e72e518d1c22c
#
_cell.length_a   1.000
_cell.length_b   1.000
_cell.length_c   1.000
_cell.angle_alpha   90.00
_cell.angle_beta   90.00
_cell.angle_gamma   90.00
#
_symmetry.space_group_name_H-M   'P 1'
#
loop_
_entity.id
_entity.type
_entity.pdbx_description
1 polymer ?
#
loop_
_entity_poly.entity_id
_entity_poly.type
_entity_poly.pdbx_seq_one_letter_code
_entity_poly.pdbx_strand_id
1 'polypeptide(L)'
;MKTAVCCLCLSLMPVMVHGQSVAGGNVSRTPQTVGRLVINEFLARPGFMMYNSTGAQGIHYAEACAGFGAVRLAGALKDTALLEKLAARYALEKTRAVPNSANHVDVNVYGILPLELYRVGMGRGFLEEGLKLADGQWQDTLPGGLTSQARFWIDDIWMIGSLQIQAYRATGDNKYLQRAAEVIDTYIKNLQQPDGLFFHGNNGPFYWGRGNGWVAAGLAELLSELPESDARYSFILGRYCKMMKTLLRYQAEDGMWRQLIDRKESFKETSATAMFGYAMAVGVRKGLLTGEIYGPAIDRAWNALTQYIDARGMIREVCVGTGQSTDLNFYLTRPRVTGDLHGQAPLLWFIYEYL
;
A
#
# COMPACT_ATOMS: atom_id res chain seq x y z
N MET A 1 1.42 89.70 17.41
CA MET A 1 1.07 88.84 16.22
C MET A 1 1.15 87.41 16.64
N LYS A 2 0.02 86.77 16.89
CA LYS A 2 -0.08 85.34 17.31
C LYS A 2 -0.69 84.59 16.17
N THR A 3 0.06 83.68 15.60
CA THR A 3 -0.39 82.77 14.50
C THR A 3 -1.03 81.56 15.14
N ALA A 4 -2.30 81.34 14.81
CA ALA A 4 -3.06 80.14 15.22
C ALA A 4 -2.77 78.96 14.25
N VAL A 5 -2.36 77.85 14.81
CA VAL A 5 -2.21 76.55 14.09
C VAL A 5 -3.51 75.78 14.26
N CYS A 6 -4.17 75.50 13.13
CA CYS A 6 -5.36 74.72 13.08
C CYS A 6 -5.03 73.21 12.96
N CYS A 7 -5.29 72.39 14.00
CA CYS A 7 -5.16 70.96 13.97
C CYS A 7 -6.40 70.34 13.33
N LEU A 8 -6.23 69.73 12.15
CA LEU A 8 -7.26 68.88 11.53
C LEU A 8 -7.16 67.47 12.14
N CYS A 9 -8.14 67.07 12.92
CA CYS A 9 -8.28 65.69 13.37
C CYS A 9 -8.93 64.86 12.25
N LEU A 10 -8.15 64.03 11.59
CA LEU A 10 -8.70 62.93 10.73
C LEU A 10 -9.10 61.75 11.64
N SER A 11 -10.41 61.54 11.71
CA SER A 11 -10.98 60.32 12.31
C SER A 11 -10.81 59.14 11.38
N LEU A 12 -9.93 58.21 11.73
CA LEU A 12 -9.82 56.88 11.11
C LEU A 12 -10.97 56.02 11.60
N MET A 13 -11.92 55.70 10.72
CA MET A 13 -12.91 54.63 10.95
C MET A 13 -12.23 53.29 10.75
N PRO A 14 -12.40 52.32 11.64
CA PRO A 14 -11.91 50.93 11.40
C PRO A 14 -12.78 50.27 10.34
N VAL A 15 -12.15 49.85 9.25
CA VAL A 15 -12.77 48.95 8.26
C VAL A 15 -12.88 47.57 8.91
N MET A 16 -14.09 47.18 9.29
CA MET A 16 -14.35 45.80 9.67
C MET A 16 -14.28 44.91 8.41
N VAL A 17 -13.17 44.20 8.28
CA VAL A 17 -13.08 43.07 7.33
C VAL A 17 -13.92 41.95 7.90
N HIS A 18 -15.12 41.74 7.36
CA HIS A 18 -15.91 40.53 7.60
C HIS A 18 -15.17 39.37 6.93
N GLY A 19 -14.36 38.65 7.70
CA GLY A 19 -13.88 37.33 7.32
C GLY A 19 -15.11 36.42 7.16
N GLN A 20 -15.52 36.17 5.93
CA GLN A 20 -16.42 35.05 5.65
C GLN A 20 -15.68 33.77 6.07
N SER A 21 -16.09 33.20 7.20
CA SER A 21 -15.77 31.82 7.54
C SER A 21 -16.44 30.96 6.45
N VAL A 22 -15.62 30.45 5.53
CA VAL A 22 -16.05 29.35 4.66
C VAL A 22 -16.37 28.21 5.63
N ALA A 23 -17.65 27.98 5.84
CA ALA A 23 -18.16 26.81 6.53
C ALA A 23 -17.66 25.59 5.74
N GLY A 24 -16.57 24.99 6.19
CA GLY A 24 -16.11 23.71 5.72
C GLY A 24 -17.21 22.71 6.05
N GLY A 25 -18.04 22.38 5.06
CA GLY A 25 -19.02 21.30 5.17
C GLY A 25 -18.27 20.08 5.68
N ASN A 26 -18.77 19.48 6.75
CA ASN A 26 -18.25 18.22 7.30
C ASN A 26 -18.47 17.15 6.23
N VAL A 27 -17.54 16.97 5.30
CA VAL A 27 -17.58 15.89 4.31
C VAL A 27 -17.56 14.60 5.12
N SER A 28 -18.63 13.84 5.03
CA SER A 28 -18.74 12.54 5.68
C SER A 28 -17.50 11.72 5.34
N ARG A 29 -16.73 11.29 6.35
CA ARG A 29 -15.52 10.47 6.18
C ARG A 29 -15.84 8.97 6.10
N THR A 30 -16.91 8.62 5.38
CA THR A 30 -17.18 7.22 5.07
C THR A 30 -16.10 6.64 4.19
N PRO A 31 -15.86 5.32 4.24
CA PRO A 31 -14.89 4.66 3.38
C PRO A 31 -15.10 4.98 1.89
N GLN A 32 -16.35 5.02 1.43
CA GLN A 32 -16.71 5.36 0.04
C GLN A 32 -16.29 6.78 -0.35
N THR A 33 -16.57 7.76 0.52
CA THR A 33 -16.24 9.17 0.26
C THR A 33 -14.72 9.38 0.28
N VAL A 34 -14.04 8.82 1.26
CA VAL A 34 -12.56 8.88 1.35
C VAL A 34 -11.92 8.17 0.18
N GLY A 35 -12.42 6.99 -0.20
CA GLY A 35 -11.91 6.23 -1.33
C GLY A 35 -11.98 7.00 -2.65
N ARG A 36 -13.13 7.62 -2.96
CA ARG A 36 -13.26 8.48 -4.14
C ARG A 36 -12.31 9.67 -4.11
N LEU A 37 -12.14 10.29 -2.95
CA LEU A 37 -11.22 11.42 -2.77
C LEU A 37 -9.77 11.00 -3.08
N VAL A 38 -9.32 9.87 -2.55
CA VAL A 38 -7.96 9.31 -2.77
C VAL A 38 -7.75 8.88 -4.22
N ILE A 39 -8.75 8.26 -4.87
CA ILE A 39 -8.68 7.92 -6.30
C ILE A 39 -8.60 9.19 -7.16
N ASN A 40 -9.39 10.22 -6.86
CA ASN A 40 -9.36 11.47 -7.63
C ASN A 40 -8.02 12.21 -7.46
N GLU A 41 -7.41 12.17 -6.26
CA GLU A 41 -6.06 12.69 -6.05
C GLU A 41 -5.04 11.94 -6.90
N PHE A 42 -5.08 10.60 -6.91
CA PHE A 42 -4.20 9.79 -7.74
C PHE A 42 -4.35 10.11 -9.24
N LEU A 43 -5.57 10.25 -9.73
CA LEU A 43 -5.87 10.61 -11.12
C LEU A 43 -5.44 12.04 -11.48
N ALA A 44 -5.44 12.97 -10.53
CA ALA A 44 -5.05 14.37 -10.76
C ALA A 44 -3.54 14.58 -10.83
N ARG A 45 -2.71 13.58 -10.51
CA ARG A 45 -1.25 13.70 -10.55
C ARG A 45 -0.76 13.92 -11.98
N PRO A 46 0.07 14.94 -12.23
CA PRO A 46 0.53 15.28 -13.58
C PRO A 46 1.58 14.33 -14.12
N GLY A 47 2.25 13.57 -13.24
CA GLY A 47 3.32 12.63 -13.57
C GLY A 47 3.11 11.25 -12.96
N PHE A 48 4.09 10.39 -13.19
CA PHE A 48 4.14 9.03 -12.65
C PHE A 48 5.34 8.88 -11.73
N MET A 49 5.19 8.08 -10.69
CA MET A 49 6.31 7.70 -9.85
C MET A 49 7.17 6.69 -10.61
N MET A 50 8.45 7.01 -10.81
CA MET A 50 9.37 6.18 -11.58
C MET A 50 10.32 5.43 -10.66
N TYR A 51 10.55 4.15 -10.96
CA TYR A 51 11.65 3.38 -10.41
C TYR A 51 12.90 3.64 -11.26
N ASN A 52 13.97 4.00 -10.59
CA ASN A 52 15.25 4.24 -11.24
C ASN A 52 16.38 3.76 -10.33
N SER A 53 16.94 2.62 -10.66
CA SER A 53 18.08 2.02 -9.97
C SER A 53 19.15 1.58 -10.97
N THR A 54 20.33 1.25 -10.47
CA THR A 54 21.36 0.66 -11.31
C THR A 54 20.85 -0.67 -11.90
N GLY A 55 20.60 -0.68 -13.21
CA GLY A 55 20.19 -1.87 -13.98
C GLY A 55 18.68 -2.04 -14.17
N ALA A 56 17.82 -1.20 -13.58
CA ALA A 56 16.38 -1.28 -13.82
C ALA A 56 15.71 0.10 -13.78
N GLN A 57 14.90 0.39 -14.79
CA GLN A 57 14.05 1.58 -14.87
C GLN A 57 12.64 1.16 -15.30
N GLY A 58 11.65 1.88 -14.83
CA GLY A 58 10.24 1.64 -15.20
C GLY A 58 9.28 2.38 -14.27
N ILE A 59 8.02 2.04 -14.37
CA ILE A 59 7.02 2.51 -13.39
C ILE A 59 7.36 1.95 -12.01
N HIS A 60 7.31 2.82 -11.01
CA HIS A 60 7.60 2.44 -9.62
C HIS A 60 6.53 1.48 -9.08
N TYR A 61 6.93 0.49 -8.30
CA TYR A 61 5.97 -0.44 -7.69
C TYR A 61 4.87 0.25 -6.87
N ALA A 62 5.16 1.37 -6.21
CA ALA A 62 4.15 2.11 -5.45
C ALA A 62 3.09 2.77 -6.37
N GLU A 63 3.45 3.21 -7.59
CA GLU A 63 2.50 3.66 -8.61
C GLU A 63 1.58 2.49 -9.03
N ALA A 64 2.17 1.35 -9.36
CA ALA A 64 1.44 0.14 -9.72
C ALA A 64 0.47 -0.30 -8.61
N CYS A 65 0.94 -0.31 -7.37
CA CYS A 65 0.15 -0.68 -6.20
C CYS A 65 -0.99 0.30 -5.92
N ALA A 66 -0.80 1.61 -6.15
CA ALA A 66 -1.84 2.61 -6.02
C ALA A 66 -2.90 2.46 -7.11
N GLY A 67 -2.47 2.31 -8.37
CA GLY A 67 -3.36 2.03 -9.50
C GLY A 67 -4.18 0.76 -9.30
N PHE A 68 -3.55 -0.33 -8.86
CA PHE A 68 -4.21 -1.58 -8.51
C PHE A 68 -5.30 -1.39 -7.45
N GLY A 69 -4.98 -0.70 -6.33
CA GLY A 69 -5.95 -0.43 -5.28
C GLY A 69 -7.09 0.47 -5.76
N ALA A 70 -6.78 1.47 -6.58
CA ALA A 70 -7.79 2.37 -7.16
C ALA A 70 -8.78 1.64 -8.09
N VAL A 71 -8.28 0.76 -8.96
CA VAL A 71 -9.11 -0.05 -9.88
C VAL A 71 -10.00 -1.00 -9.08
N ARG A 72 -9.43 -1.70 -8.10
CA ARG A 72 -10.16 -2.64 -7.23
C ARG A 72 -11.29 -1.94 -6.48
N LEU A 73 -10.99 -0.78 -5.90
CA LEU A 73 -11.97 0.02 -5.17
C LEU A 73 -13.05 0.61 -6.09
N ALA A 74 -12.67 1.15 -7.26
CA ALA A 74 -13.63 1.67 -8.24
C ALA A 74 -14.58 0.57 -8.73
N GLY A 75 -14.06 -0.66 -8.95
CA GLY A 75 -14.87 -1.84 -9.29
C GLY A 75 -15.87 -2.20 -8.19
N ALA A 76 -15.45 -2.21 -6.91
CA ALA A 76 -16.32 -2.48 -5.77
C ALA A 76 -17.41 -1.40 -5.62
N LEU A 77 -17.08 -0.14 -5.90
CA LEU A 77 -18.04 0.97 -5.93
C LEU A 77 -18.93 0.97 -7.17
N LYS A 78 -18.72 0.06 -8.12
CA LYS A 78 -19.43 -0.03 -9.42
C LYS A 78 -19.37 1.30 -10.19
N ASP A 79 -18.24 2.01 -10.10
CA ASP A 79 -18.04 3.33 -10.71
C ASP A 79 -17.30 3.20 -12.04
N THR A 80 -18.08 2.98 -13.11
CA THR A 80 -17.55 2.81 -14.47
C THR A 80 -16.75 4.03 -14.94
N ALA A 81 -17.18 5.24 -14.58
CA ALA A 81 -16.47 6.46 -14.99
C ALA A 81 -15.09 6.57 -14.34
N LEU A 82 -14.92 6.12 -13.08
CA LEU A 82 -13.61 6.01 -12.45
C LEU A 82 -12.76 4.93 -13.10
N LEU A 83 -13.33 3.77 -13.43
CA LEU A 83 -12.62 2.69 -14.11
C LEU A 83 -12.09 3.14 -15.48
N GLU A 84 -12.88 3.84 -16.28
CA GLU A 84 -12.46 4.41 -17.58
C GLU A 84 -11.29 5.40 -17.42
N LYS A 85 -11.35 6.29 -16.42
CA LYS A 85 -10.25 7.24 -16.13
C LYS A 85 -8.97 6.52 -15.68
N LEU A 86 -9.09 5.46 -14.88
CA LEU A 86 -7.95 4.65 -14.43
C LEU A 86 -7.31 3.87 -15.59
N ALA A 87 -8.13 3.30 -16.48
CA ALA A 87 -7.64 2.67 -17.70
C ALA A 87 -6.96 3.67 -18.64
N ALA A 88 -7.49 4.89 -18.77
CA ALA A 88 -6.86 5.96 -19.54
C ALA A 88 -5.52 6.39 -18.92
N ARG A 89 -5.42 6.50 -17.58
CA ARG A 89 -4.14 6.76 -16.89
C ARG A 89 -3.12 5.67 -17.19
N TYR A 90 -3.51 4.39 -17.11
CA TYR A 90 -2.64 3.26 -17.49
C TYR A 90 -2.13 3.38 -18.93
N ALA A 91 -2.98 3.75 -19.87
CA ALA A 91 -2.57 3.96 -21.26
C ALA A 91 -1.56 5.12 -21.40
N LEU A 92 -1.68 6.19 -20.60
CA LEU A 92 -0.72 7.29 -20.55
C LEU A 92 0.62 6.85 -19.94
N GLU A 93 0.62 6.00 -18.91
CA GLU A 93 1.85 5.44 -18.33
C GLU A 93 2.68 4.72 -19.39
N LYS A 94 2.05 3.93 -20.26
CA LYS A 94 2.71 3.20 -21.34
C LYS A 94 3.34 4.10 -22.42
N THR A 95 2.82 5.29 -22.61
CA THR A 95 3.26 6.20 -23.68
C THR A 95 4.14 7.34 -23.20
N ARG A 96 4.04 7.74 -21.93
CA ARG A 96 4.74 8.90 -21.37
C ARG A 96 5.81 8.54 -20.35
N ALA A 97 5.69 7.39 -19.69
CA ALA A 97 6.71 6.93 -18.77
C ALA A 97 7.89 6.30 -19.51
N VAL A 98 9.04 6.24 -18.83
CA VAL A 98 10.19 5.47 -19.33
C VAL A 98 9.80 3.99 -19.33
N PRO A 99 9.96 3.28 -20.47
CA PRO A 99 9.62 1.87 -20.53
C PRO A 99 10.43 1.04 -19.53
N ASN A 100 9.84 -0.06 -19.08
CA ASN A 100 10.56 -1.05 -18.28
C ASN A 100 11.79 -1.56 -19.04
N SER A 101 12.98 -1.32 -18.48
CA SER A 101 14.26 -1.65 -19.12
C SER A 101 14.83 -3.01 -18.69
N ALA A 102 14.22 -3.69 -17.70
CA ALA A 102 14.75 -4.94 -17.16
C ALA A 102 13.64 -5.85 -16.62
N ASN A 103 13.91 -7.17 -16.66
CA ASN A 103 13.11 -8.16 -15.96
C ASN A 103 13.49 -8.14 -14.47
N HIS A 104 12.91 -7.23 -13.69
CA HIS A 104 13.25 -6.96 -12.30
C HIS A 104 12.01 -6.97 -11.40
N VAL A 105 12.14 -7.53 -10.20
CA VAL A 105 11.04 -7.75 -9.26
C VAL A 105 10.23 -6.47 -8.97
N ASP A 106 10.89 -5.35 -8.71
CA ASP A 106 10.24 -4.07 -8.38
C ASP A 106 9.57 -3.39 -9.60
N VAL A 107 9.87 -3.87 -10.81
CA VAL A 107 9.24 -3.37 -12.04
C VAL A 107 8.17 -4.35 -12.53
N ASN A 108 8.41 -5.66 -12.43
CA ASN A 108 7.45 -6.67 -12.89
C ASN A 108 6.14 -6.66 -12.11
N VAL A 109 6.17 -6.28 -10.82
CA VAL A 109 4.94 -6.13 -10.02
C VAL A 109 3.91 -5.18 -10.66
N TYR A 110 4.33 -4.32 -11.59
CA TYR A 110 3.43 -3.50 -12.41
C TYR A 110 2.31 -4.33 -13.07
N GLY A 111 2.55 -5.62 -13.34
CA GLY A 111 1.56 -6.53 -13.90
C GLY A 111 0.28 -6.71 -13.05
N ILE A 112 0.29 -6.39 -11.76
CA ILE A 112 -0.92 -6.45 -10.92
C ILE A 112 -2.01 -5.50 -11.41
N LEU A 113 -1.62 -4.33 -11.95
CA LEU A 113 -2.54 -3.30 -12.41
C LEU A 113 -3.31 -3.73 -13.68
N PRO A 114 -2.67 -4.15 -14.78
CA PRO A 114 -3.42 -4.62 -15.94
C PRO A 114 -4.22 -5.90 -15.65
N LEU A 115 -3.74 -6.83 -14.81
CA LEU A 115 -4.54 -7.98 -14.40
C LEU A 115 -5.82 -7.58 -13.66
N GLU A 116 -5.78 -6.57 -12.80
CA GLU A 116 -7.00 -6.08 -12.14
C GLU A 116 -7.92 -5.33 -13.12
N LEU A 117 -7.38 -4.53 -14.06
CA LEU A 117 -8.17 -3.91 -15.14
C LEU A 117 -8.92 -4.98 -15.97
N TYR A 118 -8.25 -6.07 -16.29
CA TYR A 118 -8.91 -7.21 -16.95
C TYR A 118 -10.04 -7.80 -16.09
N ARG A 119 -9.80 -8.02 -14.80
CA ARG A 119 -10.77 -8.64 -13.89
C ARG A 119 -12.03 -7.78 -13.67
N VAL A 120 -11.90 -6.47 -13.72
CA VAL A 120 -13.06 -5.56 -13.68
C VAL A 120 -13.69 -5.31 -15.04
N GLY A 121 -13.27 -6.04 -16.08
CA GLY A 121 -13.93 -6.06 -17.40
C GLY A 121 -13.46 -5.00 -18.40
N MET A 122 -12.31 -4.35 -18.17
CA MET A 122 -11.81 -3.27 -19.04
C MET A 122 -11.22 -3.74 -20.38
N GLY A 123 -11.04 -5.06 -20.58
CA GLY A 123 -10.66 -5.64 -21.87
C GLY A 123 -9.56 -6.69 -21.80
N ARG A 124 -9.53 -7.58 -22.81
CA ARG A 124 -8.66 -8.77 -22.84
C ARG A 124 -7.17 -8.44 -23.01
N GLY A 125 -6.82 -7.34 -23.66
CA GLY A 125 -5.42 -6.95 -23.87
C GLY A 125 -4.65 -6.75 -22.56
N PHE A 126 -5.34 -6.34 -21.48
CA PHE A 126 -4.75 -6.20 -20.16
C PHE A 126 -4.30 -7.54 -19.55
N LEU A 127 -5.03 -8.64 -19.85
CA LEU A 127 -4.62 -9.98 -19.41
C LEU A 127 -3.26 -10.36 -19.98
N GLU A 128 -3.06 -10.20 -21.28
CA GLU A 128 -1.81 -10.58 -21.97
C GLU A 128 -0.61 -9.79 -21.42
N GLU A 129 -0.81 -8.49 -21.18
CA GLU A 129 0.22 -7.62 -20.61
C GLU A 129 0.63 -8.05 -19.20
N GLY A 130 -0.34 -8.33 -18.34
CA GLY A 130 -0.06 -8.76 -16.97
C GLY A 130 0.56 -10.15 -16.88
N LEU A 131 0.09 -11.09 -17.70
CA LEU A 131 0.66 -12.45 -17.75
C LEU A 131 2.09 -12.46 -18.26
N LYS A 132 2.45 -11.60 -19.24
CA LYS A 132 3.82 -11.45 -19.69
C LYS A 132 4.76 -11.10 -18.55
N LEU A 133 4.36 -10.20 -17.64
CA LEU A 133 5.16 -9.83 -16.47
C LEU A 133 5.18 -10.94 -15.40
N ALA A 134 4.06 -11.62 -15.18
CA ALA A 134 3.98 -12.73 -14.24
C ALA A 134 4.84 -13.92 -14.67
N ASP A 135 4.82 -14.29 -15.95
CA ASP A 135 5.69 -15.33 -16.49
C ASP A 135 7.14 -14.88 -16.55
N GLY A 136 7.39 -13.59 -16.81
CA GLY A 136 8.72 -12.99 -16.76
C GLY A 136 9.42 -13.17 -15.42
N GLN A 137 8.70 -13.16 -14.29
CA GLN A 137 9.29 -13.44 -12.98
C GLN A 137 9.89 -14.86 -12.89
N TRP A 138 9.43 -15.82 -13.69
CA TRP A 138 9.92 -17.20 -13.75
C TRP A 138 10.73 -17.50 -15.02
N GLN A 139 11.17 -16.48 -15.76
CA GLN A 139 12.05 -16.67 -16.92
C GLN A 139 13.35 -17.37 -16.52
N ASP A 140 13.91 -16.99 -15.36
CA ASP A 140 15.09 -17.59 -14.79
C ASP A 140 14.80 -18.05 -13.35
N THR A 141 15.37 -19.22 -12.97
CA THR A 141 15.15 -19.81 -11.65
C THR A 141 16.46 -20.13 -10.94
N LEU A 142 16.42 -20.07 -9.62
CA LEU A 142 17.44 -20.58 -8.74
C LEU A 142 17.42 -22.12 -8.69
N PRO A 143 18.48 -22.79 -8.23
CA PRO A 143 18.43 -24.21 -7.91
C PRO A 143 17.26 -24.49 -6.96
N GLY A 144 16.38 -25.41 -7.32
CA GLY A 144 15.15 -25.71 -6.57
C GLY A 144 13.88 -25.10 -7.14
N GLY A 145 13.97 -24.29 -8.23
CA GLY A 145 12.79 -23.81 -8.98
C GLY A 145 12.23 -22.46 -8.52
N LEU A 146 12.75 -21.88 -7.44
CA LEU A 146 12.39 -20.53 -7.02
C LEU A 146 12.86 -19.52 -8.06
N THR A 147 12.06 -18.46 -8.31
CA THR A 147 12.46 -17.38 -9.22
C THR A 147 13.79 -16.76 -8.85
N SER A 148 14.62 -16.45 -9.84
CA SER A 148 15.89 -15.71 -9.64
C SER A 148 15.67 -14.28 -9.14
N GLN A 149 14.43 -13.76 -9.19
CA GLN A 149 14.07 -12.45 -8.64
C GLN A 149 13.92 -12.44 -7.11
N ALA A 150 13.98 -13.60 -6.45
CA ALA A 150 13.95 -13.69 -4.99
C ALA A 150 15.27 -13.17 -4.38
N ARG A 151 15.21 -11.97 -3.77
CA ARG A 151 16.36 -11.29 -3.14
C ARG A 151 16.48 -11.58 -1.65
N PHE A 152 15.51 -12.26 -1.06
CA PHE A 152 15.32 -12.39 0.39
C PHE A 152 15.22 -11.05 1.12
N TRP A 153 14.61 -10.06 0.48
CA TRP A 153 14.00 -8.90 1.09
C TRP A 153 12.55 -9.22 1.39
N ILE A 154 12.05 -8.86 2.55
CA ILE A 154 10.66 -9.19 2.94
C ILE A 154 9.62 -8.58 2.01
N ASP A 155 9.96 -7.50 1.32
CA ASP A 155 9.14 -6.86 0.28
C ASP A 155 8.79 -7.80 -0.87
N ASP A 156 9.65 -8.76 -1.19
CA ASP A 156 9.46 -9.71 -2.28
C ASP A 156 8.22 -10.61 -2.07
N ILE A 157 7.80 -10.82 -0.82
CA ILE A 157 6.56 -11.54 -0.49
C ILE A 157 5.36 -10.87 -1.18
N TRP A 158 5.33 -9.53 -1.23
CA TRP A 158 4.34 -8.80 -2.01
C TRP A 158 4.73 -8.69 -3.48
N MET A 159 5.94 -8.25 -3.80
CA MET A 159 6.33 -7.91 -5.17
C MET A 159 6.27 -9.12 -6.12
N ILE A 160 6.58 -10.31 -5.62
CA ILE A 160 6.45 -11.56 -6.38
C ILE A 160 5.07 -12.16 -6.15
N GLY A 161 4.69 -12.33 -4.88
CA GLY A 161 3.48 -13.05 -4.49
C GLY A 161 2.21 -12.43 -5.05
N SER A 162 2.04 -11.10 -4.95
CA SER A 162 0.83 -10.43 -5.43
C SER A 162 0.64 -10.56 -6.94
N LEU A 163 1.71 -10.47 -7.73
CA LEU A 163 1.61 -10.62 -9.18
C LEU A 163 1.18 -12.04 -9.58
N GLN A 164 1.77 -13.05 -8.94
CA GLN A 164 1.38 -14.44 -9.19
C GLN A 164 -0.06 -14.73 -8.73
N ILE A 165 -0.48 -14.19 -7.57
CA ILE A 165 -1.86 -14.33 -7.10
C ILE A 165 -2.85 -13.64 -8.05
N GLN A 166 -2.52 -12.45 -8.57
CA GLN A 166 -3.38 -11.77 -9.54
C GLN A 166 -3.46 -12.52 -10.88
N ALA A 167 -2.35 -13.11 -11.33
CA ALA A 167 -2.35 -13.98 -12.52
C ALA A 167 -3.23 -15.22 -12.31
N TYR A 168 -3.18 -15.84 -11.13
CA TYR A 168 -4.10 -16.93 -10.76
C TYR A 168 -5.57 -16.47 -10.80
N ARG A 169 -5.88 -15.33 -10.16
CA ARG A 169 -7.25 -14.78 -10.13
C ARG A 169 -7.80 -14.47 -11.53
N ALA A 170 -6.94 -14.07 -12.43
CA ALA A 170 -7.32 -13.71 -13.81
C ALA A 170 -7.51 -14.92 -14.71
N THR A 171 -6.85 -16.04 -14.43
CA THR A 171 -6.80 -17.22 -15.34
C THR A 171 -7.35 -18.50 -14.77
N GLY A 172 -7.32 -18.67 -13.43
CA GLY A 172 -7.54 -19.96 -12.77
C GLY A 172 -6.38 -20.95 -12.92
N ASP A 173 -5.26 -20.56 -13.57
CA ASP A 173 -4.12 -21.45 -13.77
C ASP A 173 -3.33 -21.63 -12.47
N ASN A 174 -3.39 -22.84 -11.93
CA ASN A 174 -2.80 -23.17 -10.63
C ASN A 174 -1.27 -22.99 -10.57
N LYS A 175 -0.58 -22.94 -11.71
CA LYS A 175 0.89 -22.69 -11.72
C LYS A 175 1.24 -21.39 -10.98
N TYR A 176 0.43 -20.35 -11.15
CA TYR A 176 0.66 -19.05 -10.52
C TYR A 176 0.45 -19.11 -9.01
N LEU A 177 -0.61 -19.79 -8.56
CA LEU A 177 -0.86 -19.98 -7.13
C LEU A 177 0.25 -20.77 -6.46
N GLN A 178 0.74 -21.85 -7.12
CA GLN A 178 1.84 -22.65 -6.62
C GLN A 178 3.15 -21.85 -6.51
N ARG A 179 3.45 -21.01 -7.51
CA ARG A 179 4.60 -20.09 -7.48
C ARG A 179 4.53 -19.11 -6.31
N ALA A 180 3.38 -18.49 -6.08
CA ALA A 180 3.17 -17.60 -4.94
C ALA A 180 3.36 -18.32 -3.60
N ALA A 181 2.74 -19.50 -3.45
CA ALA A 181 2.83 -20.30 -2.24
C ALA A 181 4.26 -20.75 -1.94
N GLU A 182 5.05 -21.11 -2.96
CA GLU A 182 6.44 -21.51 -2.80
C GLU A 182 7.34 -20.37 -2.34
N VAL A 183 7.21 -19.20 -2.96
CA VAL A 183 7.95 -17.99 -2.52
C VAL A 183 7.62 -17.69 -1.07
N ILE A 184 6.35 -17.60 -0.72
CA ILE A 184 5.92 -17.21 0.62
C ILE A 184 6.35 -18.25 1.67
N ASP A 185 6.18 -19.54 1.40
CA ASP A 185 6.63 -20.61 2.28
C ASP A 185 8.14 -20.53 2.54
N THR A 186 8.93 -20.34 1.46
CA THR A 186 10.38 -20.20 1.54
C THR A 186 10.80 -19.00 2.37
N TYR A 187 10.16 -17.83 2.16
CA TYR A 187 10.48 -16.62 2.91
C TYR A 187 10.08 -16.71 4.39
N ILE A 188 8.97 -17.33 4.71
CA ILE A 188 8.57 -17.60 6.10
C ILE A 188 9.64 -18.44 6.80
N LYS A 189 10.07 -19.54 6.18
CA LYS A 189 11.05 -20.47 6.75
C LYS A 189 12.43 -19.80 7.00
N ASN A 190 12.79 -18.84 6.16
CA ASN A 190 14.11 -18.21 6.22
C ASN A 190 14.14 -16.91 7.04
N LEU A 191 13.05 -16.12 7.06
CA LEU A 191 13.09 -14.74 7.56
C LEU A 191 12.18 -14.49 8.76
N GLN A 192 11.13 -15.30 9.00
CA GLN A 192 10.24 -15.06 10.12
C GLN A 192 10.93 -15.32 11.46
N GLN A 193 10.86 -14.34 12.35
CA GLN A 193 11.43 -14.40 13.67
C GLN A 193 10.53 -15.17 14.66
N PRO A 194 11.07 -15.60 15.82
CA PRO A 194 10.31 -16.37 16.81
C PRO A 194 9.04 -15.68 17.34
N ASP A 195 8.95 -14.36 17.31
CA ASP A 195 7.77 -13.60 17.71
C ASP A 195 6.70 -13.47 16.61
N GLY A 196 7.03 -13.89 15.39
CA GLY A 196 6.14 -13.87 14.23
C GLY A 196 6.33 -12.67 13.29
N LEU A 197 7.15 -11.69 13.66
CA LEU A 197 7.54 -10.59 12.78
C LEU A 197 8.73 -10.99 11.89
N PHE A 198 9.09 -10.10 10.99
CA PHE A 198 10.19 -10.30 10.05
C PHE A 198 11.20 -9.16 10.18
N PHE A 199 12.48 -9.49 10.21
CA PHE A 199 13.50 -8.49 9.96
C PHE A 199 13.42 -8.01 8.52
N HIS A 200 13.83 -6.76 8.26
CA HIS A 200 13.77 -6.18 6.91
C HIS A 200 14.51 -7.04 5.86
N GLY A 201 15.50 -7.77 6.30
CA GLY A 201 16.30 -8.75 5.56
C GLY A 201 17.59 -9.07 6.29
N ASN A 202 18.47 -9.82 5.66
CA ASN A 202 19.73 -10.25 6.29
C ASN A 202 20.62 -9.08 6.75
N ASN A 203 20.54 -7.93 6.06
CA ASN A 203 21.33 -6.74 6.38
C ASN A 203 20.49 -5.63 7.06
N GLY A 204 19.32 -5.98 7.60
CA GLY A 204 18.45 -5.03 8.28
C GLY A 204 17.72 -5.71 9.45
N PRO A 205 18.41 -5.97 10.61
CA PRO A 205 17.87 -6.74 11.72
C PRO A 205 16.88 -5.91 12.56
N PHE A 206 15.94 -5.25 11.89
CA PHE A 206 14.92 -4.42 12.51
C PHE A 206 13.52 -4.74 11.95
N TYR A 207 12.52 -4.66 12.81
CA TYR A 207 11.09 -4.86 12.45
C TYR A 207 10.52 -3.62 11.79
N TRP A 208 10.95 -3.35 10.55
CA TRP A 208 10.46 -2.23 9.77
C TRP A 208 8.96 -2.39 9.45
N GLY A 209 8.17 -1.37 9.80
CA GLY A 209 6.70 -1.42 9.73
C GLY A 209 6.17 -1.71 8.35
N ARG A 210 6.51 -0.91 7.32
CA ARG A 210 6.05 -1.14 5.95
C ARG A 210 6.56 -2.45 5.36
N GLY A 211 7.80 -2.86 5.67
CA GLY A 211 8.30 -4.17 5.24
C GLY A 211 7.43 -5.30 5.78
N ASN A 212 7.14 -5.29 7.08
CA ASN A 212 6.18 -6.23 7.67
C ASN A 212 4.75 -6.04 7.11
N GLY A 213 4.39 -4.85 6.67
CA GLY A 213 3.14 -4.58 5.96
C GLY A 213 3.04 -5.34 4.64
N TRP A 214 4.11 -5.34 3.84
CA TRP A 214 4.18 -6.14 2.61
C TRP A 214 4.00 -7.63 2.88
N VAL A 215 4.65 -8.14 3.94
CA VAL A 215 4.48 -9.53 4.37
C VAL A 215 3.04 -9.80 4.78
N ALA A 216 2.47 -8.99 5.65
CA ALA A 216 1.11 -9.17 6.15
C ALA A 216 0.08 -9.20 5.02
N ALA A 217 0.18 -8.22 4.08
CA ALA A 217 -0.70 -8.15 2.92
C ALA A 217 -0.50 -9.35 1.97
N GLY A 218 0.74 -9.74 1.68
CA GLY A 218 1.04 -10.89 0.81
C GLY A 218 0.53 -12.22 1.38
N LEU A 219 0.68 -12.43 2.69
CA LEU A 219 0.14 -13.61 3.39
C LEU A 219 -1.39 -13.65 3.33
N ALA A 220 -2.05 -12.51 3.59
CA ALA A 220 -3.51 -12.41 3.53
C ALA A 220 -4.05 -12.67 2.12
N GLU A 221 -3.40 -12.13 1.09
CA GLU A 221 -3.75 -12.35 -0.33
C GLU A 221 -3.58 -13.82 -0.71
N LEU A 222 -2.46 -14.46 -0.34
CA LEU A 222 -2.24 -15.88 -0.63
C LEU A 222 -3.29 -16.77 0.05
N LEU A 223 -3.50 -16.60 1.35
CA LEU A 223 -4.46 -17.39 2.12
C LEU A 223 -5.91 -17.17 1.68
N SER A 224 -6.19 -16.07 0.96
CA SER A 224 -7.49 -15.84 0.35
C SER A 224 -7.79 -16.78 -0.82
N GLU A 225 -6.78 -17.37 -1.44
CA GLU A 225 -6.86 -18.19 -2.65
C GLU A 225 -6.32 -19.63 -2.45
N LEU A 226 -5.36 -19.82 -1.54
CA LEU A 226 -4.75 -21.15 -1.31
C LEU A 226 -5.78 -22.08 -0.69
N PRO A 227 -6.07 -23.24 -1.29
CA PRO A 227 -7.02 -24.18 -0.73
C PRO A 227 -6.46 -24.85 0.53
N GLU A 228 -7.33 -25.17 1.48
CA GLU A 228 -6.95 -25.87 2.74
C GLU A 228 -6.29 -27.24 2.48
N SER A 229 -6.54 -27.85 1.32
CA SER A 229 -5.91 -29.10 0.89
C SER A 229 -4.45 -28.95 0.43
N ASP A 230 -3.94 -27.71 0.23
CA ASP A 230 -2.51 -27.51 -0.07
C ASP A 230 -1.67 -27.84 1.15
N ALA A 231 -0.61 -28.63 0.97
CA ALA A 231 0.23 -29.11 2.07
C ALA A 231 0.89 -27.98 2.90
N ARG A 232 1.02 -26.76 2.32
CA ARG A 232 1.61 -25.58 2.98
C ARG A 232 0.56 -24.75 3.73
N TYR A 233 -0.74 -24.94 3.47
CA TYR A 233 -1.82 -24.09 3.99
C TYR A 233 -1.75 -23.94 5.51
N SER A 234 -1.79 -25.06 6.25
CA SER A 234 -1.80 -25.03 7.72
C SER A 234 -0.55 -24.36 8.31
N PHE A 235 0.61 -24.58 7.69
CA PHE A 235 1.86 -23.93 8.11
C PHE A 235 1.77 -22.42 7.88
N ILE A 236 1.42 -21.97 6.68
CA ILE A 236 1.33 -20.56 6.32
C ILE A 236 0.29 -19.85 7.17
N LEU A 237 -0.90 -20.45 7.37
CA LEU A 237 -1.95 -19.92 8.24
C LEU A 237 -1.46 -19.74 9.67
N GLY A 238 -0.79 -20.73 10.24
CA GLY A 238 -0.23 -20.64 11.58
C GLY A 238 0.79 -19.51 11.73
N ARG A 239 1.60 -19.26 10.69
CA ARG A 239 2.58 -18.16 10.66
C ARG A 239 1.93 -16.80 10.50
N TYR A 240 0.91 -16.70 9.66
CA TYR A 240 0.08 -15.51 9.53
C TYR A 240 -0.63 -15.16 10.85
N CYS A 241 -1.33 -16.10 11.46
CA CYS A 241 -2.01 -15.87 12.74
C CYS A 241 -1.04 -15.43 13.85
N LYS A 242 0.17 -16.01 13.89
CA LYS A 242 1.21 -15.61 14.84
C LYS A 242 1.64 -14.15 14.60
N MET A 243 1.87 -13.75 13.35
CA MET A 243 2.19 -12.37 12.97
C MET A 243 1.08 -11.41 13.38
N MET A 244 -0.18 -11.72 13.04
CA MET A 244 -1.34 -10.88 13.39
C MET A 244 -1.48 -10.70 14.90
N LYS A 245 -1.30 -11.77 15.69
CA LYS A 245 -1.32 -11.71 17.17
C LYS A 245 -0.23 -10.78 17.72
N THR A 246 0.95 -10.81 17.14
CA THR A 246 2.05 -9.92 17.53
C THR A 246 1.79 -8.48 17.13
N LEU A 247 1.33 -8.22 15.91
CA LEU A 247 0.95 -6.89 15.46
C LEU A 247 -0.15 -6.29 16.34
N LEU A 248 -1.16 -7.08 16.74
CA LEU A 248 -2.21 -6.61 17.64
C LEU A 248 -1.66 -6.08 18.97
N ARG A 249 -0.61 -6.70 19.53
CA ARG A 249 0.04 -6.24 20.78
C ARG A 249 0.82 -4.93 20.61
N TYR A 250 1.30 -4.66 19.39
CA TYR A 250 2.09 -3.46 19.08
C TYR A 250 1.25 -2.30 18.52
N GLN A 251 -0.07 -2.48 18.35
CA GLN A 251 -0.95 -1.37 18.00
C GLN A 251 -0.95 -0.35 19.15
N ALA A 252 -0.64 0.90 18.85
CA ALA A 252 -0.69 1.97 19.84
C ALA A 252 -2.15 2.32 20.21
N GLU A 253 -2.35 3.00 21.34
CA GLU A 253 -3.68 3.36 21.86
C GLU A 253 -4.51 4.17 20.86
N ASP A 254 -3.85 5.00 20.03
CA ASP A 254 -4.48 5.78 18.99
C ASP A 254 -4.78 4.99 17.70
N GLY A 255 -4.52 3.67 17.68
CA GLY A 255 -4.79 2.81 16.55
C GLY A 255 -3.67 2.69 15.51
N MET A 256 -2.60 3.45 15.65
CA MET A 256 -1.48 3.45 14.72
C MET A 256 -0.42 2.39 15.06
N TRP A 257 0.35 1.98 14.05
CA TRP A 257 1.62 1.28 14.23
C TRP A 257 2.81 2.20 13.89
N ARG A 258 3.98 1.77 14.32
CA ARG A 258 5.21 2.55 14.23
C ARG A 258 6.09 2.12 13.07
N GLN A 259 6.98 3.02 12.66
CA GLN A 259 8.02 2.78 11.64
C GLN A 259 8.90 1.56 11.99
N LEU A 260 9.33 1.45 13.25
CA LEU A 260 9.85 0.21 13.84
C LEU A 260 8.83 -0.30 14.86
N ILE A 261 8.28 -1.48 14.60
CA ILE A 261 7.10 -2.01 15.28
C ILE A 261 7.32 -2.13 16.79
N ASP A 262 8.50 -2.59 17.21
CA ASP A 262 8.90 -2.88 18.59
C ASP A 262 9.53 -1.68 19.32
N ARG A 263 9.63 -0.51 18.69
CA ARG A 263 10.33 0.65 19.24
C ARG A 263 9.38 1.80 19.57
N LYS A 264 9.21 2.08 20.86
CA LYS A 264 8.30 3.15 21.34
C LYS A 264 8.74 4.55 20.92
N GLU A 265 10.03 4.77 20.75
CA GLU A 265 10.65 6.01 20.27
C GLU A 265 10.47 6.23 18.76
N SER A 266 10.11 5.20 18.01
CA SER A 266 9.89 5.29 16.58
C SER A 266 8.57 6.02 16.27
N PHE A 267 8.56 6.84 15.21
CA PHE A 267 7.36 7.59 14.81
C PHE A 267 6.24 6.66 14.32
N LYS A 268 4.99 7.13 14.40
CA LYS A 268 3.82 6.45 13.86
C LYS A 268 3.78 6.60 12.36
N GLU A 269 3.50 5.51 11.66
CA GLU A 269 3.68 5.42 10.23
C GLU A 269 2.41 4.94 9.55
N THR A 270 1.94 5.71 8.56
CA THR A 270 0.61 5.50 7.97
C THR A 270 0.55 4.36 6.97
N SER A 271 1.62 4.10 6.21
CA SER A 271 1.62 2.99 5.25
C SER A 271 1.57 1.63 5.93
N ALA A 272 2.37 1.43 6.98
CA ALA A 272 2.34 0.21 7.78
C ALA A 272 0.97 0.02 8.45
N THR A 273 0.40 1.10 9.00
CA THR A 273 -0.92 1.06 9.63
C THR A 273 -1.99 0.63 8.64
N ALA A 274 -2.00 1.17 7.43
CA ALA A 274 -2.95 0.79 6.40
C ALA A 274 -2.79 -0.68 5.96
N MET A 275 -1.55 -1.15 5.80
CA MET A 275 -1.27 -2.53 5.42
C MET A 275 -1.67 -3.55 6.50
N PHE A 276 -1.43 -3.24 7.77
CA PHE A 276 -1.83 -4.12 8.87
C PHE A 276 -3.35 -4.14 9.03
N GLY A 277 -4.01 -2.97 8.94
CA GLY A 277 -5.46 -2.89 8.92
C GLY A 277 -6.07 -3.70 7.78
N TYR A 278 -5.51 -3.54 6.57
CA TYR A 278 -5.89 -4.33 5.39
C TYR A 278 -5.74 -5.84 5.62
N ALA A 279 -4.57 -6.29 6.07
CA ALA A 279 -4.31 -7.71 6.27
C ALA A 279 -5.24 -8.33 7.31
N MET A 280 -5.49 -7.61 8.42
CA MET A 280 -6.45 -8.05 9.45
C MET A 280 -7.88 -8.08 8.91
N ALA A 281 -8.31 -7.09 8.12
CA ALA A 281 -9.64 -7.04 7.53
C ALA A 281 -9.88 -8.21 6.56
N VAL A 282 -8.91 -8.50 5.67
CA VAL A 282 -8.94 -9.70 4.82
C VAL A 282 -9.06 -10.97 5.67
N GLY A 283 -8.26 -11.08 6.73
CA GLY A 283 -8.27 -12.24 7.62
C GLY A 283 -9.62 -12.47 8.29
N VAL A 284 -10.26 -11.40 8.77
CA VAL A 284 -11.62 -11.48 9.38
C VAL A 284 -12.65 -11.85 8.32
N ARG A 285 -12.66 -11.19 7.17
CA ARG A 285 -13.60 -11.47 6.08
C ARG A 285 -13.50 -12.91 5.57
N LYS A 286 -12.29 -13.46 5.53
CA LYS A 286 -12.04 -14.86 5.08
C LYS A 286 -12.19 -15.91 6.19
N GLY A 287 -12.53 -15.51 7.43
CA GLY A 287 -12.65 -16.43 8.56
C GLY A 287 -11.30 -16.97 9.09
N LEU A 288 -10.19 -16.40 8.67
CA LEU A 288 -8.84 -16.76 9.14
C LEU A 288 -8.54 -16.17 10.53
N LEU A 289 -9.19 -15.06 10.86
CA LEU A 289 -9.06 -14.34 12.13
C LEU A 289 -10.44 -14.11 12.76
N THR A 290 -10.48 -14.12 14.09
CA THR A 290 -11.72 -13.91 14.85
C THR A 290 -12.13 -12.43 14.86
N GLY A 291 -13.31 -12.10 14.37
CA GLY A 291 -13.81 -10.73 14.24
C GLY A 291 -13.90 -9.99 15.56
N GLU A 292 -14.30 -10.66 16.64
CA GLU A 292 -14.41 -10.07 17.99
C GLU A 292 -13.05 -9.61 18.54
N ILE A 293 -11.95 -10.25 18.11
CA ILE A 293 -10.59 -9.91 18.56
C ILE A 293 -9.97 -8.82 17.68
N TYR A 294 -10.10 -8.97 16.36
CA TYR A 294 -9.39 -8.11 15.38
C TYR A 294 -10.23 -6.94 14.87
N GLY A 295 -11.57 -7.03 14.88
CA GLY A 295 -12.46 -5.96 14.47
C GLY A 295 -12.19 -4.62 15.17
N PRO A 296 -12.10 -4.58 16.50
CA PRO A 296 -11.78 -3.34 17.22
C PRO A 296 -10.42 -2.73 16.83
N ALA A 297 -9.43 -3.56 16.46
CA ALA A 297 -8.13 -3.08 16.01
C ALA A 297 -8.20 -2.48 14.60
N ILE A 298 -8.98 -3.10 13.70
CA ILE A 298 -9.26 -2.61 12.35
C ILE A 298 -9.97 -1.26 12.43
N ASP A 299 -11.00 -1.13 13.27
CA ASP A 299 -11.74 0.12 13.46
C ASP A 299 -10.88 1.24 14.01
N ARG A 300 -10.02 0.95 15.00
CA ARG A 300 -9.06 1.94 15.51
C ARG A 300 -8.08 2.39 14.43
N ALA A 301 -7.58 1.47 13.61
CA ALA A 301 -6.68 1.80 12.51
C ALA A 301 -7.37 2.70 11.47
N TRP A 302 -8.61 2.39 11.09
CA TRP A 302 -9.41 3.22 10.19
C TRP A 302 -9.62 4.63 10.75
N ASN A 303 -10.11 4.73 11.99
CA ASN A 303 -10.36 5.99 12.65
C ASN A 303 -9.08 6.85 12.79
N ALA A 304 -7.94 6.21 13.09
CA ALA A 304 -6.66 6.88 13.12
C ALA A 304 -6.25 7.41 11.75
N LEU A 305 -6.24 6.56 10.71
CA LEU A 305 -5.81 6.93 9.36
C LEU A 305 -6.63 8.08 8.78
N THR A 306 -7.94 8.14 9.03
CA THR A 306 -8.78 9.24 8.55
C THR A 306 -8.33 10.62 9.05
N GLN A 307 -7.64 10.71 10.19
CA GLN A 307 -7.10 11.96 10.71
C GLN A 307 -5.82 12.40 9.97
N TYR A 308 -5.19 11.51 9.25
CA TYR A 308 -3.98 11.78 8.47
C TYR A 308 -4.27 12.13 7.00
N ILE A 309 -5.52 12.05 6.55
CA ILE A 309 -5.92 12.36 5.18
C ILE A 309 -6.30 13.85 5.09
N ASP A 310 -5.65 14.59 4.20
CA ASP A 310 -5.96 16.00 3.96
C ASP A 310 -7.20 16.19 3.06
N ALA A 311 -7.58 17.46 2.84
CA ALA A 311 -8.75 17.82 2.02
C ALA A 311 -8.61 17.43 0.53
N ARG A 312 -7.41 17.15 0.06
CA ARG A 312 -7.14 16.71 -1.31
C ARG A 312 -7.10 15.18 -1.45
N GLY A 313 -7.15 14.44 -0.34
CA GLY A 313 -7.05 12.98 -0.33
C GLY A 313 -5.61 12.47 -0.19
N MET A 314 -4.65 13.33 0.14
CA MET A 314 -3.27 12.92 0.39
C MET A 314 -3.09 12.48 1.85
N ILE A 315 -2.52 11.30 2.06
CA ILE A 315 -2.17 10.82 3.40
C ILE A 315 -0.81 11.36 3.85
N ARG A 316 -0.75 11.84 5.09
CA ARG A 316 0.46 12.38 5.74
C ARG A 316 1.26 11.29 6.44
N GLU A 317 2.47 11.62 6.89
CA GLU A 317 3.33 10.77 7.71
C GLU A 317 3.73 9.45 7.04
N VAL A 318 3.88 9.46 5.72
CA VAL A 318 4.33 8.31 4.94
C VAL A 318 5.86 8.26 4.93
N CYS A 319 6.44 7.19 5.43
CA CYS A 319 7.87 6.94 5.33
C CYS A 319 8.29 6.80 3.86
N VAL A 320 9.33 7.52 3.45
CA VAL A 320 9.90 7.40 2.09
C VAL A 320 10.45 5.99 1.83
N GLY A 321 10.80 5.68 0.59
CA GLY A 321 11.47 4.44 0.20
C GLY A 321 12.66 4.14 1.12
N THR A 322 12.77 2.91 1.60
CA THR A 322 13.71 2.53 2.67
C THR A 322 14.45 1.26 2.28
N GLY A 323 15.77 1.35 2.16
CA GLY A 323 16.65 0.19 1.98
C GLY A 323 17.00 -0.49 3.30
N GLN A 324 17.74 -1.61 3.23
CA GLN A 324 18.25 -2.29 4.41
C GLN A 324 19.44 -1.54 5.03
N SER A 325 19.53 -1.53 6.35
CA SER A 325 20.64 -0.98 7.11
C SER A 325 20.81 -1.73 8.44
N THR A 326 22.03 -1.86 8.91
CA THR A 326 22.35 -2.34 10.26
C THR A 326 22.33 -1.20 11.29
N ASP A 327 22.15 0.05 10.85
CA ASP A 327 22.07 1.22 11.72
C ASP A 327 20.61 1.49 12.13
N LEU A 328 20.32 1.40 13.43
CA LEU A 328 19.02 1.70 14.01
C LEU A 328 18.59 3.15 13.69
N ASN A 329 19.53 4.10 13.76
CA ASN A 329 19.25 5.51 13.56
C ASN A 329 18.77 5.79 12.11
N PHE A 330 19.27 5.03 11.13
CA PHE A 330 18.79 5.08 9.75
C PHE A 330 17.26 4.89 9.66
N TYR A 331 16.68 3.95 10.42
CA TYR A 331 15.23 3.71 10.42
C TYR A 331 14.48 4.75 11.24
N LEU A 332 15.01 5.17 12.40
CA LEU A 332 14.35 6.13 13.29
C LEU A 332 14.24 7.52 12.67
N THR A 333 15.19 7.89 11.80
CA THR A 333 15.28 9.23 11.20
C THR A 333 14.80 9.29 9.75
N ARG A 334 14.16 8.22 9.23
CA ARG A 334 13.64 8.24 7.86
C ARG A 334 12.71 9.42 7.64
N PRO A 335 12.86 10.16 6.51
CA PRO A 335 11.95 11.24 6.15
C PRO A 335 10.52 10.74 5.99
N ARG A 336 9.55 11.61 6.29
CA ARG A 336 8.13 11.40 6.13
C ARG A 336 7.57 12.43 5.19
N VAL A 337 6.74 12.01 4.25
CA VAL A 337 6.16 12.89 3.23
C VAL A 337 4.64 12.74 3.16
N THR A 338 3.97 13.76 2.66
CA THR A 338 2.53 13.76 2.42
C THR A 338 2.27 13.34 0.98
N GLY A 339 1.32 12.42 0.78
CA GLY A 339 0.89 11.98 -0.53
C GLY A 339 1.86 11.03 -1.25
N ASP A 340 2.86 10.46 -0.57
CA ASP A 340 3.69 9.42 -1.16
C ASP A 340 2.84 8.18 -1.47
N LEU A 341 3.06 7.59 -2.64
CA LEU A 341 2.26 6.44 -3.10
C LEU A 341 2.47 5.19 -2.28
N HIS A 342 3.57 5.08 -1.52
CA HIS A 342 3.73 4.01 -0.53
C HIS A 342 2.66 4.04 0.57
N GLY A 343 2.06 5.20 0.85
CA GLY A 343 0.94 5.33 1.79
C GLY A 343 -0.42 5.33 1.09
N GLN A 344 -0.54 5.98 -0.08
CA GLN A 344 -1.80 6.04 -0.84
C GLN A 344 -2.25 4.64 -1.29
N ALA A 345 -1.32 3.80 -1.76
CA ALA A 345 -1.62 2.44 -2.22
C ALA A 345 -2.29 1.58 -1.13
N PRO A 346 -1.66 1.32 0.03
CA PRO A 346 -2.26 0.48 1.06
C PRO A 346 -3.50 1.12 1.70
N LEU A 347 -3.62 2.46 1.69
CA LEU A 347 -4.85 3.12 2.11
C LEU A 347 -6.03 2.72 1.21
N LEU A 348 -5.84 2.69 -0.12
CA LEU A 348 -6.87 2.24 -1.08
C LEU A 348 -7.23 0.77 -0.87
N TRP A 349 -6.24 -0.10 -0.57
CA TRP A 349 -6.50 -1.51 -0.27
C TRP A 349 -7.31 -1.68 1.01
N PHE A 350 -6.96 -0.93 2.05
CA PHE A 350 -7.67 -0.99 3.32
C PHE A 350 -9.10 -0.46 3.19
N ILE A 351 -9.31 0.65 2.46
CA ILE A 351 -10.65 1.16 2.18
C ILE A 351 -11.49 0.11 1.46
N TYR A 352 -10.93 -0.58 0.46
CA TYR A 352 -11.63 -1.63 -0.28
C TYR A 352 -12.12 -2.77 0.64
N GLU A 353 -11.32 -3.19 1.60
CA GLU A 353 -11.69 -4.26 2.53
C GLU A 353 -12.60 -3.78 3.67
N TYR A 354 -12.65 -2.48 3.91
CA TYR A 354 -13.45 -1.85 4.96
C TYR A 354 -14.82 -1.35 4.45
N LEU A 355 -15.11 -1.51 3.13
CA LEU A 355 -16.44 -1.22 2.57
C LEU A 355 -17.49 -2.21 3.06
#